data_4c2a463a9ac55f8dc68751a339ee8f23
#
_entry.id   4c2a463a9ac55f8dc68751a339ee8f23
#
_cell.length_a   1.000
_cell.length_b   1.000
_cell.length_c   1.000
_cell.angle_alpha   90.00
_cell.angle_beta   90.00
_cell.angle_gamma   90.00
#
_symmetry.space_group_name_H-M   'P 1'
#
loop_
_entity.id
_entity.type
_entity.pdbx_description
1 polymer ?
#
loop_
_entity_poly.entity_id
_entity_poly.type
_entity_poly.pdbx_seq_one_letter_code
_entity_poly.pdbx_strand_id
1 'polypeptide(L)'
;IMKKKLFIFSNESISIEDNKYYCNNLDLKSTPEGLNKKFEVNLLGRKSIEKKSHEIKIKKIKVFNNIFSYLSEVKNTSKNLDSKFLIISISPYTFLISLFLKILGRKPIVYLRSDGYGEYKAIFGKIGPLIYHFMFSITGAISNLISCRNYILRGKKGKIISPSQLDSVWLRQPKNIEIKNFKLLYVGRLRVKK
;
A
#
# COMPACT_ATOMS: atom_id res chain seq x y z
N ILE A 1 12.96 14.34 19.84
CA ILE A 1 13.07 14.56 18.37
C ILE A 1 11.67 14.44 17.78
N MET A 2 11.15 15.52 17.18
CA MET A 2 9.82 15.48 16.50
C MET A 2 9.87 14.51 15.32
N LYS A 3 8.94 13.57 15.25
CA LYS A 3 8.83 12.65 14.11
C LYS A 3 8.38 13.41 12.85
N LYS A 4 9.01 13.12 11.72
CA LYS A 4 8.56 13.65 10.42
C LYS A 4 7.20 13.07 10.04
N LYS A 5 6.32 13.89 9.46
CA LYS A 5 4.99 13.46 9.01
C LYS A 5 5.11 12.63 7.73
N LEU A 6 4.45 11.47 7.72
CA LEU A 6 4.33 10.59 6.56
C LEU A 6 2.87 10.38 6.23
N PHE A 7 2.46 10.80 5.03
CA PHE A 7 1.12 10.55 4.50
C PHE A 7 1.17 9.33 3.59
N ILE A 8 0.35 8.33 3.90
CA ILE A 8 0.24 7.09 3.13
C ILE A 8 -1.10 7.08 2.41
N PHE A 9 -1.06 7.00 1.09
CA PHE A 9 -2.23 6.96 0.23
C PHE A 9 -2.44 5.56 -0.32
N SER A 10 -3.67 5.06 -0.22
CA SER A 10 -4.05 3.75 -0.74
C SER A 10 -5.43 3.80 -1.39
N ASN A 11 -5.63 2.95 -2.41
CA ASN A 11 -6.94 2.70 -3.00
C ASN A 11 -7.75 1.66 -2.22
N GLU A 12 -7.12 0.98 -1.26
CA GLU A 12 -7.78 -0.03 -0.44
C GLU A 12 -8.91 0.59 0.39
N SER A 13 -9.97 -0.19 0.55
CA SER A 13 -11.12 0.23 1.34
C SER A 13 -10.93 -0.12 2.81
N ILE A 14 -11.33 0.82 3.68
CA ILE A 14 -11.21 0.75 5.13
C ILE A 14 -12.62 0.89 5.72
N SER A 15 -13.05 -0.06 6.56
CA SER A 15 -14.27 0.04 7.34
C SER A 15 -14.00 0.69 8.69
N ILE A 16 -15.06 1.26 9.26
CA ILE A 16 -15.04 1.87 10.60
C ILE A 16 -16.09 1.13 11.43
N GLU A 17 -15.66 0.55 12.54
CA GLU A 17 -16.51 -0.13 13.52
C GLU A 17 -16.04 0.26 14.92
N ASP A 18 -16.95 0.66 15.78
CA ASP A 18 -16.65 1.04 17.18
C ASP A 18 -15.43 1.98 17.34
N ASN A 19 -15.37 3.01 16.49
CA ASN A 19 -14.23 3.96 16.41
C ASN A 19 -12.87 3.33 16.08
N LYS A 20 -12.88 2.11 15.55
CA LYS A 20 -11.70 1.41 15.04
C LYS A 20 -11.74 1.27 13.53
N TYR A 21 -10.58 1.15 12.93
CA TYR A 21 -10.42 1.05 11.49
C TYR A 21 -9.94 -0.35 11.09
N TYR A 22 -10.56 -0.92 10.05
CA TYR A 22 -10.28 -2.28 9.60
C TYR A 22 -10.03 -2.34 8.09
N CYS A 23 -9.14 -3.24 7.67
CA CYS A 23 -8.87 -3.55 6.26
C CYS A 23 -8.78 -5.06 6.04
N ASN A 24 -8.87 -5.50 4.77
CA ASN A 24 -8.65 -6.92 4.43
C ASN A 24 -7.21 -7.21 4.00
N ASN A 25 -6.41 -6.18 3.77
CA ASN A 25 -5.07 -6.33 3.25
C ASN A 25 -4.04 -6.16 4.38
N LEU A 26 -3.33 -7.25 4.70
CA LEU A 26 -2.31 -7.25 5.75
C LEU A 26 -1.19 -6.24 5.51
N ASP A 27 -0.83 -5.97 4.24
CA ASP A 27 0.21 -4.97 3.93
C ASP A 27 -0.28 -3.55 4.22
N LEU A 28 -1.60 -3.29 4.04
CA LEU A 28 -2.18 -2.01 4.40
C LEU A 28 -2.19 -1.80 5.92
N LYS A 29 -2.24 -2.88 6.70
CA LYS A 29 -2.09 -2.85 8.15
C LYS A 29 -0.62 -2.71 8.55
N SER A 30 0.21 -3.66 8.14
CA SER A 30 1.60 -3.80 8.62
C SER A 30 2.52 -2.66 8.18
N THR A 31 2.36 -2.14 6.96
CA THR A 31 3.21 -1.06 6.44
C THR A 31 3.07 0.23 7.26
N PRO A 32 1.84 0.78 7.47
CA PRO A 32 1.66 1.97 8.31
C PRO A 32 2.08 1.74 9.76
N GLU A 33 1.72 0.60 10.36
CA GLU A 33 2.08 0.29 11.74
C GLU A 33 3.60 0.20 11.94
N GLY A 34 4.29 -0.45 11.02
CA GLY A 34 5.76 -0.54 11.04
C GLY A 34 6.44 0.82 10.90
N LEU A 35 5.97 1.65 9.97
CA LEU A 35 6.50 2.99 9.73
C LEU A 35 6.18 3.96 10.87
N ASN A 36 5.10 3.75 11.63
CA ASN A 36 4.71 4.60 12.74
C ASN A 36 5.73 4.58 13.91
N LYS A 37 6.63 3.60 13.92
CA LYS A 37 7.77 3.59 14.86
C LYS A 37 8.72 4.77 14.62
N LYS A 38 8.94 5.17 13.36
CA LYS A 38 9.90 6.22 12.97
C LYS A 38 9.25 7.52 12.49
N PHE A 39 8.03 7.46 11.99
CA PHE A 39 7.29 8.59 11.44
C PHE A 39 5.99 8.83 12.21
N GLU A 40 5.45 10.04 12.11
CA GLU A 40 4.05 10.32 12.43
C GLU A 40 3.21 9.95 11.21
N VAL A 41 2.66 8.72 11.22
CA VAL A 41 1.94 8.18 10.07
C VAL A 41 0.50 8.67 10.06
N ASN A 42 0.09 9.18 8.88
CA ASN A 42 -1.29 9.52 8.55
C ASN A 42 -1.71 8.63 7.36
N LEU A 43 -2.63 7.69 7.59
CA LEU A 43 -3.13 6.81 6.54
C LEU A 43 -4.41 7.37 5.93
N LEU A 44 -4.45 7.41 4.60
CA LEU A 44 -5.60 7.85 3.83
C LEU A 44 -6.04 6.72 2.91
N GLY A 45 -7.33 6.37 2.97
CA GLY A 45 -7.91 5.30 2.18
C GLY A 45 -9.35 5.58 1.78
N ARG A 46 -9.97 4.64 1.06
CA ARG A 46 -11.38 4.72 0.68
C ARG A 46 -12.24 4.19 1.80
N LYS A 47 -13.42 4.77 1.98
CA LYS A 47 -14.41 4.24 2.93
C LYS A 47 -15.03 2.95 2.38
N SER A 48 -15.21 1.95 3.24
CA SER A 48 -15.97 0.74 2.99
C SER A 48 -17.19 0.69 3.89
N ILE A 49 -18.31 0.21 3.32
CA ILE A 49 -19.51 -0.13 4.09
C ILE A 49 -19.38 -1.57 4.60
N GLU A 50 -18.68 -2.43 3.84
CA GLU A 50 -18.48 -3.82 4.22
C GLU A 50 -17.49 -3.94 5.38
N LYS A 51 -17.83 -4.82 6.31
CA LYS A 51 -16.95 -5.20 7.41
C LYS A 51 -15.62 -5.77 6.91
N LYS A 52 -14.52 -5.36 7.53
CA LYS A 52 -13.17 -5.84 7.24
C LYS A 52 -12.59 -6.59 8.42
N SER A 53 -11.55 -7.40 8.19
CA SER A 53 -11.09 -8.40 9.18
C SER A 53 -9.91 -7.96 10.04
N HIS A 54 -9.06 -7.03 9.57
CA HIS A 54 -7.82 -6.69 10.24
C HIS A 54 -7.85 -5.26 10.79
N GLU A 55 -7.81 -5.11 12.11
CA GLU A 55 -7.70 -3.81 12.77
C GLU A 55 -6.36 -3.13 12.46
N ILE A 56 -6.40 -1.84 12.11
CA ILE A 56 -5.24 -0.99 11.84
C ILE A 56 -4.95 -0.15 13.09
N LYS A 57 -3.80 -0.38 13.73
CA LYS A 57 -3.45 0.23 15.02
C LYS A 57 -2.54 1.45 14.86
N ILE A 58 -3.03 2.48 14.16
CA ILE A 58 -2.38 3.80 14.10
C ILE A 58 -3.37 4.90 14.48
N LYS A 59 -2.84 6.02 15.00
CA LYS A 59 -3.69 7.08 15.57
C LYS A 59 -4.42 7.94 14.54
N LYS A 60 -3.84 8.11 13.34
CA LYS A 60 -4.34 9.06 12.33
C LYS A 60 -4.73 8.33 11.05
N ILE A 61 -6.01 8.07 10.91
CA ILE A 61 -6.60 7.46 9.71
C ILE A 61 -7.72 8.35 9.22
N LYS A 62 -7.75 8.63 7.92
CA LYS A 62 -8.85 9.31 7.24
C LYS A 62 -9.37 8.46 6.11
N VAL A 63 -10.68 8.36 5.99
CA VAL A 63 -11.35 7.62 4.91
C VAL A 63 -12.25 8.53 4.10
N PHE A 64 -12.33 8.30 2.80
CA PHE A 64 -13.02 9.16 1.85
C PHE A 64 -14.02 8.38 1.02
N ASN A 65 -15.19 8.97 0.78
CA ASN A 65 -16.26 8.38 -0.04
C ASN A 65 -16.01 8.60 -1.54
N ASN A 66 -15.34 9.69 -1.92
CA ASN A 66 -15.12 10.06 -3.30
C ASN A 66 -13.72 10.65 -3.54
N ILE A 67 -13.33 10.73 -4.81
CA ILE A 67 -12.00 11.21 -5.20
C ILE A 67 -11.80 12.69 -4.91
N PHE A 68 -12.83 13.53 -5.01
CA PHE A 68 -12.70 14.97 -4.82
C PHE A 68 -12.36 15.32 -3.37
N SER A 69 -13.05 14.70 -2.40
CA SER A 69 -12.71 14.86 -0.98
C SER A 69 -11.32 14.33 -0.66
N TYR A 70 -10.91 13.24 -1.33
CA TYR A 70 -9.57 12.70 -1.20
C TYR A 70 -8.51 13.68 -1.72
N LEU A 71 -8.67 14.24 -2.93
CA LEU A 71 -7.74 15.21 -3.51
C LEU A 71 -7.69 16.53 -2.72
N SER A 72 -8.82 16.97 -2.17
CA SER A 72 -8.84 18.11 -1.25
C SER A 72 -7.94 17.90 -0.04
N GLU A 73 -7.99 16.71 0.55
CA GLU A 73 -7.09 16.38 1.67
C GLU A 73 -5.63 16.27 1.22
N VAL A 74 -5.34 15.72 0.03
CA VAL A 74 -3.99 15.73 -0.56
C VAL A 74 -3.45 17.16 -0.67
N LYS A 75 -4.27 18.11 -1.14
CA LYS A 75 -3.90 19.52 -1.20
C LYS A 75 -3.56 20.08 0.18
N ASN A 76 -4.40 19.80 1.18
CA ASN A 76 -4.17 20.28 2.54
C ASN A 76 -2.88 19.71 3.14
N THR A 77 -2.63 18.42 2.96
CA THR A 77 -1.42 17.74 3.50
C THR A 77 -0.14 18.17 2.79
N SER A 78 -0.23 18.58 1.52
CA SER A 78 0.91 19.02 0.71
C SER A 78 1.45 20.40 1.09
N LYS A 79 0.69 21.21 1.81
CA LYS A 79 1.13 22.55 2.27
C LYS A 79 2.35 22.50 3.19
N ASN A 80 2.50 21.42 3.96
CA ASN A 80 3.66 21.25 4.84
C ASN A 80 4.85 20.69 4.05
N LEU A 81 5.93 21.48 3.94
CA LEU A 81 7.12 21.15 3.16
C LEU A 81 7.88 19.94 3.68
N ASP A 82 7.86 19.67 4.98
CA ASP A 82 8.55 18.54 5.61
C ASP A 82 7.81 17.22 5.51
N SER A 83 6.58 17.23 4.98
CA SER A 83 5.79 16.04 4.81
C SER A 83 6.35 15.13 3.72
N LYS A 84 6.35 13.82 3.97
CA LYS A 84 6.68 12.78 3.00
C LYS A 84 5.40 12.07 2.56
N PHE A 85 5.41 11.59 1.32
CA PHE A 85 4.25 11.00 0.68
C PHE A 85 4.58 9.60 0.17
N LEU A 86 3.84 8.60 0.63
CA LEU A 86 3.95 7.21 0.19
C LEU A 86 2.63 6.79 -0.45
N ILE A 87 2.70 6.28 -1.65
CA ILE A 87 1.56 5.72 -2.37
C ILE A 87 1.72 4.21 -2.42
N ILE A 88 0.70 3.46 -1.97
CA ILE A 88 0.70 2.01 -2.01
C ILE A 88 -0.03 1.53 -3.24
N SER A 89 0.69 0.91 -4.16
CA SER A 89 0.24 0.36 -5.45
C SER A 89 -0.32 1.42 -6.42
N ILE A 90 -0.32 1.10 -7.69
CA ILE A 90 -0.89 1.96 -8.74
C ILE A 90 -2.30 1.49 -9.07
N SER A 91 -3.25 2.40 -8.96
CA SER A 91 -4.65 2.27 -9.32
C SER A 91 -5.15 3.60 -9.88
N PRO A 92 -6.34 3.71 -10.47
CA PRO A 92 -6.86 4.99 -10.95
C PRO A 92 -6.83 6.08 -9.88
N TYR A 93 -7.24 5.77 -8.65
CA TYR A 93 -7.22 6.73 -7.53
C TYR A 93 -5.80 7.18 -7.17
N THR A 94 -4.90 6.24 -6.97
CA THR A 94 -3.52 6.55 -6.56
C THR A 94 -2.71 7.17 -7.70
N PHE A 95 -3.04 6.87 -8.94
CA PHE A 95 -2.51 7.54 -10.13
C PHE A 95 -2.88 9.03 -10.14
N LEU A 96 -4.17 9.36 -9.95
CA LEU A 96 -4.62 10.74 -9.85
C LEU A 96 -3.96 11.48 -8.69
N ILE A 97 -3.79 10.83 -7.54
CA ILE A 97 -3.07 11.40 -6.40
C ILE A 97 -1.61 11.69 -6.76
N SER A 98 -0.94 10.78 -7.47
CA SER A 98 0.46 10.98 -7.88
C SER A 98 0.62 12.17 -8.83
N LEU A 99 -0.29 12.33 -9.79
CA LEU A 99 -0.34 13.48 -10.70
C LEU A 99 -0.58 14.77 -9.92
N PHE A 100 -1.55 14.76 -9.02
CA PHE A 100 -1.90 15.94 -8.25
C PHE A 100 -0.75 16.37 -7.32
N LEU A 101 -0.09 15.43 -6.65
CA LEU A 101 1.13 15.72 -5.87
C LEU A 101 2.22 16.33 -6.75
N LYS A 102 2.41 15.83 -7.98
CA LYS A 102 3.38 16.40 -8.92
C LYS A 102 3.05 17.85 -9.29
N ILE A 103 1.76 18.16 -9.57
CA ILE A 103 1.30 19.53 -9.83
C ILE A 103 1.58 20.43 -8.62
N LEU A 104 1.43 19.93 -7.41
CA LEU A 104 1.73 20.64 -6.17
C LEU A 104 3.25 20.71 -5.84
N GLY A 105 4.13 20.35 -6.77
CA GLY A 105 5.58 20.38 -6.60
C GLY A 105 6.13 19.28 -5.67
N ARG A 106 5.35 18.23 -5.40
CA ARG A 106 5.74 17.13 -4.52
C ARG A 106 6.14 15.90 -5.32
N LYS A 107 7.17 15.19 -4.87
CA LYS A 107 7.61 13.94 -5.47
C LYS A 107 7.31 12.77 -4.52
N PRO A 108 6.23 12.01 -4.75
CA PRO A 108 5.89 10.88 -3.88
C PRO A 108 6.83 9.70 -4.07
N ILE A 109 6.86 8.82 -3.07
CA ILE A 109 7.41 7.47 -3.19
C ILE A 109 6.23 6.56 -3.52
N VAL A 110 6.37 5.71 -4.55
CA VAL A 110 5.35 4.73 -4.93
C VAL A 110 5.87 3.33 -4.64
N TYR A 111 5.15 2.62 -3.79
CA TYR A 111 5.45 1.26 -3.41
C TYR A 111 4.67 0.26 -4.27
N LEU A 112 5.39 -0.44 -5.14
CA LEU A 112 4.88 -1.48 -6.02
C LEU A 112 4.99 -2.84 -5.32
N ARG A 113 3.85 -3.38 -4.88
CA ARG A 113 3.80 -4.64 -4.12
C ARG A 113 3.61 -5.87 -5.00
N SER A 114 2.90 -5.71 -6.10
CA SER A 114 2.45 -6.78 -6.98
C SER A 114 2.63 -6.41 -8.44
N ASP A 115 2.54 -7.41 -9.33
CA ASP A 115 2.55 -7.18 -10.77
C ASP A 115 1.17 -6.66 -11.23
N GLY A 116 1.04 -5.35 -11.30
CA GLY A 116 -0.20 -4.71 -11.73
C GLY A 116 -0.59 -5.07 -13.18
N TYR A 117 0.36 -5.43 -14.05
CA TYR A 117 0.01 -5.90 -15.39
C TYR A 117 -0.81 -7.19 -15.34
N GLY A 118 -0.39 -8.15 -14.49
CA GLY A 118 -1.12 -9.40 -14.28
C GLY A 118 -2.48 -9.17 -13.62
N GLU A 119 -2.55 -8.27 -12.63
CA GLU A 119 -3.80 -7.92 -11.96
C GLU A 119 -4.81 -7.27 -12.92
N TYR A 120 -4.37 -6.27 -13.69
CA TYR A 120 -5.24 -5.58 -14.65
C TYR A 120 -5.67 -6.49 -15.80
N LYS A 121 -4.80 -7.40 -16.24
CA LYS A 121 -5.17 -8.42 -17.22
C LYS A 121 -6.27 -9.33 -16.68
N ALA A 122 -6.21 -9.70 -15.41
CA ALA A 122 -7.23 -10.53 -14.78
C ALA A 122 -8.58 -9.81 -14.63
N ILE A 123 -8.58 -8.47 -14.41
CA ILE A 123 -9.79 -7.67 -14.21
C ILE A 123 -10.42 -7.23 -15.56
N PHE A 124 -9.59 -6.73 -16.50
CA PHE A 124 -10.03 -6.06 -17.73
C PHE A 124 -9.66 -6.84 -19.02
N GLY A 125 -9.18 -8.08 -18.89
CA GLY A 125 -8.75 -8.88 -20.05
C GLY A 125 -7.57 -8.26 -20.79
N LYS A 126 -7.59 -8.33 -22.13
CA LYS A 126 -6.48 -7.88 -23.01
C LYS A 126 -6.16 -6.38 -22.91
N ILE A 127 -7.15 -5.54 -22.57
CA ILE A 127 -6.99 -4.08 -22.46
C ILE A 127 -6.34 -3.68 -21.13
N GLY A 128 -6.49 -4.51 -20.10
CA GLY A 128 -5.99 -4.22 -18.76
C GLY A 128 -4.50 -3.85 -18.69
N PRO A 129 -3.60 -4.63 -19.30
CA PRO A 129 -2.17 -4.31 -19.34
C PRO A 129 -1.86 -2.94 -19.98
N LEU A 130 -2.62 -2.53 -21.00
CA LEU A 130 -2.43 -1.23 -21.65
C LEU A 130 -2.82 -0.07 -20.71
N ILE A 131 -3.95 -0.20 -20.04
CA ILE A 131 -4.41 0.79 -19.04
C ILE A 131 -3.38 0.91 -17.91
N TYR A 132 -2.91 -0.23 -17.40
CA TYR A 132 -1.90 -0.22 -16.35
C TYR A 132 -0.58 0.37 -16.83
N HIS A 133 -0.14 0.04 -18.07
CA HIS A 133 1.09 0.55 -18.66
C HIS A 133 1.08 2.09 -18.73
N PHE A 134 -0.01 2.68 -19.15
CA PHE A 134 -0.19 4.13 -19.18
C PHE A 134 0.03 4.74 -17.79
N MET A 135 -0.70 4.26 -16.78
CA MET A 135 -0.57 4.75 -15.40
C MET A 135 0.83 4.51 -14.83
N PHE A 136 1.40 3.33 -15.06
CA PHE A 136 2.73 2.95 -14.57
C PHE A 136 3.83 3.80 -15.20
N SER A 137 3.74 4.08 -16.51
CA SER A 137 4.75 4.85 -17.24
C SER A 137 4.83 6.28 -16.74
N ILE A 138 3.67 6.93 -16.57
CA ILE A 138 3.58 8.31 -16.05
C ILE A 138 4.01 8.35 -14.58
N THR A 139 3.44 7.48 -13.74
CA THR A 139 3.76 7.45 -12.32
C THR A 139 5.25 7.21 -12.10
N GLY A 140 5.85 6.30 -12.87
CA GLY A 140 7.29 6.02 -12.77
C GLY A 140 8.19 7.17 -13.20
N ALA A 141 7.72 8.07 -14.08
CA ALA A 141 8.45 9.26 -14.47
C ALA A 141 8.41 10.37 -13.40
N ILE A 142 7.30 10.49 -12.67
CA ILE A 142 7.06 11.59 -11.72
C ILE A 142 7.32 11.24 -10.25
N SER A 143 7.61 9.97 -9.95
CA SER A 143 7.74 9.45 -8.57
C SER A 143 9.07 8.74 -8.34
N ASN A 144 9.40 8.49 -7.08
CA ASN A 144 10.46 7.55 -6.71
C ASN A 144 9.83 6.16 -6.50
N LEU A 145 10.31 5.15 -7.23
CA LEU A 145 9.75 3.80 -7.11
C LEU A 145 10.50 2.97 -6.05
N ILE A 146 9.75 2.23 -5.28
CA ILE A 146 10.24 1.12 -4.45
C ILE A 146 9.43 -0.13 -4.77
N SER A 147 10.05 -1.29 -4.73
CA SER A 147 9.37 -2.55 -5.04
C SER A 147 9.93 -3.69 -4.20
N CYS A 148 9.14 -4.74 -4.02
CA CYS A 148 9.59 -5.98 -3.38
C CYS A 148 10.37 -6.89 -4.34
N ARG A 149 10.28 -6.68 -5.65
CA ARG A 149 10.97 -7.50 -6.65
C ARG A 149 11.36 -6.70 -7.88
N ASN A 150 12.52 -7.00 -8.45
CA ASN A 150 13.07 -6.25 -9.58
C ASN A 150 12.19 -6.31 -10.83
N TYR A 151 11.61 -7.47 -11.16
CA TYR A 151 10.78 -7.60 -12.36
C TYR A 151 9.54 -6.70 -12.36
N ILE A 152 9.04 -6.29 -11.18
CA ILE A 152 7.89 -5.39 -11.04
C ILE A 152 8.24 -3.97 -11.53
N LEU A 153 9.51 -3.57 -11.40
CA LEU A 153 9.99 -2.27 -11.88
C LEU A 153 10.03 -2.16 -13.41
N ARG A 154 9.99 -3.28 -14.13
CA ARG A 154 9.99 -3.29 -15.60
C ARG A 154 11.08 -2.41 -16.20
N GLY A 155 12.31 -2.47 -15.68
CA GLY A 155 13.45 -1.67 -16.12
C GLY A 155 13.48 -0.20 -15.64
N LYS A 156 12.47 0.28 -14.92
CA LYS A 156 12.52 1.62 -14.31
C LYS A 156 13.45 1.63 -13.11
N LYS A 157 14.12 2.79 -12.90
CA LYS A 157 14.94 3.01 -11.71
C LYS A 157 14.07 2.96 -10.44
N GLY A 158 14.46 2.15 -9.46
CA GLY A 158 13.77 2.03 -8.18
C GLY A 158 14.63 1.32 -7.15
N LYS A 159 14.20 1.33 -5.89
CA LYS A 159 14.85 0.59 -4.82
C LYS A 159 14.11 -0.69 -4.54
N ILE A 160 14.84 -1.79 -4.41
CA ILE A 160 14.27 -3.06 -3.95
C ILE A 160 14.29 -3.08 -2.43
N ILE A 161 13.18 -3.47 -1.85
CA ILE A 161 13.01 -3.64 -0.41
C ILE A 161 12.45 -5.04 -0.14
N SER A 162 12.78 -5.60 1.01
CA SER A 162 12.22 -6.88 1.47
C SER A 162 11.23 -6.63 2.61
N PRO A 163 9.94 -6.43 2.29
CA PRO A 163 8.94 -6.24 3.34
C PRO A 163 8.77 -7.55 4.11
N SER A 164 8.69 -7.46 5.42
CA SER A 164 8.35 -8.58 6.28
C SER A 164 7.06 -8.27 7.04
N GLN A 165 6.15 -9.24 7.07
CA GLN A 165 4.97 -9.23 7.92
C GLN A 165 5.24 -9.93 9.25
N LEU A 166 6.45 -10.50 9.40
CA LEU A 166 6.88 -11.14 10.63
C LEU A 166 7.28 -10.08 11.65
N ASP A 167 6.81 -10.22 12.86
CA ASP A 167 7.21 -9.39 13.98
C ASP A 167 8.15 -10.15 14.95
N SER A 168 8.58 -9.47 16.01
CA SER A 168 9.47 -10.07 17.01
C SER A 168 8.85 -11.27 17.75
N VAL A 169 7.53 -11.47 17.70
CA VAL A 169 6.87 -12.61 18.33
C VAL A 169 7.26 -13.91 17.63
N TRP A 170 7.44 -13.89 16.32
CA TRP A 170 7.90 -15.05 15.54
C TRP A 170 9.31 -15.52 15.92
N LEU A 171 10.13 -14.63 16.48
CA LEU A 171 11.52 -14.90 16.85
C LEU A 171 11.66 -15.32 18.34
N ARG A 172 10.61 -15.15 19.16
CA ARG A 172 10.72 -15.32 20.61
C ARG A 172 10.77 -16.76 21.09
N GLN A 173 10.39 -17.72 20.27
CA GLN A 173 10.43 -19.15 20.63
C GLN A 173 10.81 -20.00 19.42
N PRO A 174 12.10 -20.18 19.13
CA PRO A 174 12.51 -21.29 18.28
C PRO A 174 12.18 -22.57 19.05
N LYS A 175 11.13 -23.28 18.65
CA LYS A 175 10.85 -24.61 19.16
C LYS A 175 11.94 -25.53 18.61
N ASN A 176 12.61 -26.28 19.48
CA ASN A 176 13.39 -27.45 19.05
C ASN A 176 12.41 -28.44 18.41
N ILE A 177 12.45 -28.52 17.10
CA ILE A 177 11.55 -29.40 16.34
C ILE A 177 12.19 -30.77 16.31
N GLU A 178 11.72 -31.70 17.12
CA GLU A 178 11.95 -33.11 16.92
C GLU A 178 11.07 -33.57 15.76
N ILE A 179 11.68 -33.84 14.60
CA ILE A 179 10.98 -34.35 13.42
C ILE A 179 10.70 -35.84 13.64
N LYS A 180 9.62 -36.17 14.34
CA LYS A 180 9.13 -37.53 14.49
C LYS A 180 8.21 -37.98 13.35
N ASN A 181 7.52 -37.05 12.71
CA ASN A 181 6.59 -37.32 11.61
C ASN A 181 6.61 -36.16 10.60
N PHE A 182 6.64 -36.50 9.32
CA PHE A 182 6.54 -35.51 8.24
C PHE A 182 5.09 -35.06 8.07
N LYS A 183 4.79 -33.79 8.38
CA LYS A 183 3.49 -33.17 8.08
C LYS A 183 3.70 -32.06 7.06
N LEU A 184 3.06 -32.21 5.91
CA LEU A 184 3.10 -31.19 4.85
C LEU A 184 2.01 -30.12 5.14
N LEU A 185 2.41 -28.87 5.33
CA LEU A 185 1.50 -27.74 5.44
C LEU A 185 1.61 -26.88 4.19
N TYR A 186 0.53 -26.76 3.42
CA TYR A 186 0.42 -25.78 2.34
C TYR A 186 -0.24 -24.50 2.85
N VAL A 187 0.48 -23.38 2.74
CA VAL A 187 -0.05 -22.05 3.05
C VAL A 187 -0.05 -21.22 1.77
N GLY A 188 -1.22 -20.97 1.21
CA GLY A 188 -1.35 -20.23 -0.05
C GLY A 188 -2.81 -19.91 -0.39
N ARG A 189 -3.00 -19.10 -1.44
CA ARG A 189 -4.34 -18.85 -1.99
C ARG A 189 -4.67 -19.90 -3.04
N LEU A 190 -5.71 -20.64 -2.82
CA LEU A 190 -6.31 -21.47 -3.86
C LEU A 190 -7.14 -20.56 -4.77
N ARG A 191 -6.75 -20.47 -6.05
CA ARG A 191 -7.55 -19.77 -7.07
C ARG A 191 -8.13 -20.82 -8.00
N VAL A 192 -9.45 -20.88 -8.07
CA VAL A 192 -10.13 -21.61 -9.15
C VAL A 192 -9.86 -20.85 -10.44
N LYS A 193 -9.15 -21.46 -11.39
CA LYS A 193 -9.12 -20.94 -12.76
C LYS A 193 -10.50 -21.07 -13.35
N LYS A 194 -11.19 -19.95 -13.58
CA LYS A 194 -12.36 -19.90 -14.46
C LYS A 194 -11.90 -19.84 -15.90
#